data_f4c98dd48011f7d58879b1e752d91b2b
#
_entry.id   f4c98dd48011f7d58879b1e752d91b2b
#
_cell.length_a   1.000
_cell.length_b   1.000
_cell.length_c   1.000
_cell.angle_alpha   90.00
_cell.angle_beta   90.00
_cell.angle_gamma   90.00
#
_symmetry.space_group_name_H-M   'P 1'
#
loop_
_entity.id
_entity.type
_entity.pdbx_description
1 polymer ?
#
loop_
_entity_poly.entity_id
_entity_poly.type
_entity_poly.pdbx_seq_one_letter_code
_entity_poly.pdbx_strand_id
1 'polypeptide(L)'
;MLIRIKHKLLLIISAMIASMILVQAPLDADGRGQSRQDPLAKAFRADRNGWIYIHLEGGPDEIGYQHGYLLAREIDESLNVFKRYLPHTTKREWQFYRDSAHELFWKKIGDEYQKEIAGIARGAAARGVKIDADDVLAMNAWIELASYYVPSLRQARLADPEVHQSPPPSCSAFIATGSWTKNGAIVIGHNNWIDYLVGRRWNIIIDLKPAAGCRILMDSFPGFIHSGDDFYVTDAGLMITETTITQFKGFETEGLPEFYRIRKATQYSNSIDSWLKVMMDHPNGGYANDWLIGDRKSGEIARLENGIKNNIVERTRDGYYVGSNFPVHEKTIREETTFDAANTANSASARHRRWDELMKLNRGRIDITLAKKFEADHYDVVRKREAGSGNTLCGHVEVDELGLPEWDWTAYYPGGTVNAKVADSQLAERMSMWASTGHPCGGDFRLETFLKAHPEYTWQREIAGDMPSGAWTQFSITPRRLGEEVGVKPSLHPNDTDYEEAARRRRTGTNPTTTVPPRPPPQL
;
A
#
# COMPACT_ATOMS: atom_id res chain seq x y z
N MET A 1 19.40 -81.13 -17.23
CA MET A 1 19.02 -79.78 -17.71
C MET A 1 19.31 -78.66 -16.67
N LEU A 2 20.13 -78.94 -15.67
CA LEU A 2 20.48 -77.95 -14.59
C LEU A 2 21.95 -77.49 -14.61
N ILE A 3 22.77 -77.93 -15.53
CA ILE A 3 24.20 -77.55 -15.58
C ILE A 3 24.51 -76.44 -16.59
N ARG A 4 23.59 -76.10 -17.50
CA ARG A 4 23.80 -75.03 -18.50
C ARG A 4 23.36 -73.59 -18.04
N ILE A 5 22.72 -73.43 -16.89
CA ILE A 5 22.27 -72.15 -16.40
C ILE A 5 23.34 -71.48 -15.51
N LYS A 6 24.21 -72.22 -14.84
CA LYS A 6 25.24 -71.63 -13.95
C LYS A 6 26.42 -70.99 -14.71
N HIS A 7 26.69 -71.32 -15.96
CA HIS A 7 27.79 -70.70 -16.72
C HIS A 7 27.42 -69.40 -17.42
N LYS A 8 26.14 -69.15 -17.67
CA LYS A 8 25.68 -67.81 -18.21
C LYS A 8 25.55 -66.77 -17.16
N LEU A 9 25.34 -67.10 -15.89
CA LEU A 9 25.24 -66.13 -14.79
C LEU A 9 26.62 -65.66 -14.32
N LEU A 10 27.67 -66.47 -14.43
CA LEU A 10 29.05 -66.09 -14.07
C LEU A 10 29.69 -65.14 -15.12
N LEU A 11 29.32 -65.23 -16.39
CA LEU A 11 29.81 -64.33 -17.45
C LEU A 11 29.17 -62.95 -17.44
N ILE A 12 27.95 -62.78 -16.89
CA ILE A 12 27.26 -61.47 -16.77
C ILE A 12 27.81 -60.70 -15.56
N ILE A 13 28.19 -61.37 -14.50
CA ILE A 13 28.77 -60.74 -13.30
C ILE A 13 30.20 -60.25 -13.55
N SER A 14 30.99 -60.96 -14.37
CA SER A 14 32.36 -60.58 -14.78
C SER A 14 32.37 -59.37 -15.74
N ALA A 15 31.32 -59.20 -16.56
CA ALA A 15 31.20 -58.01 -17.46
C ALA A 15 30.75 -56.75 -16.78
N MET A 16 30.11 -56.82 -15.60
CA MET A 16 29.70 -55.61 -14.80
C MET A 16 30.79 -55.08 -13.88
N ILE A 17 31.83 -55.88 -13.58
CA ILE A 17 32.94 -55.39 -12.72
C ILE A 17 34.06 -54.75 -13.54
N ALA A 18 34.14 -55.02 -14.88
CA ALA A 18 35.16 -54.46 -15.76
C ALA A 18 34.79 -53.07 -16.34
N SER A 19 33.58 -52.54 -16.06
CA SER A 19 33.13 -51.22 -16.56
C SER A 19 33.15 -50.12 -15.49
N MET A 20 33.79 -50.34 -14.36
CA MET A 20 33.92 -49.36 -13.27
C MET A 20 35.33 -48.79 -13.11
N ILE A 21 36.08 -48.69 -14.19
CA ILE A 21 37.37 -48.03 -14.18
C ILE A 21 37.40 -46.99 -15.32
N LEU A 22 37.53 -45.74 -14.89
CA LEU A 22 37.88 -44.52 -15.65
C LEU A 22 36.87 -44.01 -16.69
N VAL A 23 35.85 -43.28 -16.23
CA VAL A 23 35.54 -41.98 -16.80
C VAL A 23 35.97 -40.94 -15.78
N GLN A 24 37.24 -40.56 -15.80
CA GLN A 24 37.64 -39.25 -15.35
C GLN A 24 37.05 -38.28 -16.37
N ALA A 25 35.90 -37.64 -16.02
CA ALA A 25 35.49 -36.44 -16.70
C ALA A 25 36.62 -35.42 -16.57
N PRO A 26 36.93 -34.67 -17.64
CA PRO A 26 37.83 -33.55 -17.50
C PRO A 26 37.24 -32.64 -16.43
N LEU A 27 38.07 -32.32 -15.44
CA LEU A 27 37.84 -31.14 -14.59
C LEU A 27 37.83 -29.94 -15.54
N ASP A 28 36.65 -29.51 -15.95
CA ASP A 28 36.47 -28.17 -16.51
C ASP A 28 36.92 -27.19 -15.44
N ALA A 29 38.20 -26.84 -15.52
CA ALA A 29 38.80 -25.76 -14.78
C ALA A 29 38.36 -24.39 -15.37
N ASP A 30 37.08 -24.23 -15.65
CA ASP A 30 36.41 -22.95 -15.90
C ASP A 30 35.32 -22.73 -14.85
N GLY A 31 35.71 -22.97 -13.60
CA GLY A 31 35.06 -22.42 -12.42
C GLY A 31 35.27 -20.90 -12.32
N ARG A 32 34.90 -20.16 -13.37
CA ARG A 32 34.47 -18.79 -13.20
C ARG A 32 33.13 -18.89 -12.47
N GLY A 33 33.22 -18.93 -11.12
CA GLY A 33 32.11 -18.67 -10.28
C GLY A 33 31.47 -17.36 -10.81
N GLN A 34 30.29 -17.46 -11.40
CA GLN A 34 29.43 -16.29 -11.50
C GLN A 34 29.36 -15.79 -10.07
N SER A 35 30.08 -14.70 -9.79
CA SER A 35 29.94 -13.99 -8.54
C SER A 35 28.45 -13.73 -8.43
N ARG A 36 27.75 -14.41 -7.53
CA ARG A 36 26.36 -14.07 -7.21
C ARG A 36 26.40 -12.59 -6.90
N GLN A 37 25.91 -11.76 -7.83
CA GLN A 37 25.82 -10.33 -7.59
C GLN A 37 25.04 -10.19 -6.30
N ASP A 38 25.55 -9.38 -5.38
CA ASP A 38 24.83 -9.03 -4.16
C ASP A 38 23.45 -8.50 -4.59
N PRO A 39 22.34 -9.15 -4.20
CA PRO A 39 21.01 -8.72 -4.59
C PRO A 39 20.67 -7.31 -4.11
N LEU A 40 21.43 -6.78 -3.14
CA LEU A 40 21.27 -5.42 -2.60
C LEU A 40 22.16 -4.37 -3.32
N ALA A 41 23.04 -4.78 -4.23
CA ALA A 41 24.01 -3.85 -4.86
C ALA A 41 23.37 -2.67 -5.60
N LYS A 42 22.10 -2.78 -5.98
CA LYS A 42 21.34 -1.74 -6.70
C LYS A 42 20.26 -1.08 -5.84
N ALA A 43 20.09 -1.52 -4.61
CA ALA A 43 19.04 -1.02 -3.74
C ALA A 43 19.61 -0.21 -2.57
N PHE A 44 18.84 0.75 -2.06
CA PHE A 44 19.20 1.48 -0.86
C PHE A 44 17.96 2.02 -0.13
N ARG A 45 18.15 2.39 1.15
CA ARG A 45 17.17 3.04 2.02
C ARG A 45 17.73 4.36 2.53
N ALA A 46 16.85 5.38 2.65
CA ALA A 46 17.14 6.65 3.29
C ALA A 46 15.91 7.16 4.04
N ASP A 47 16.07 7.51 5.32
CA ASP A 47 14.98 8.04 6.13
C ASP A 47 15.00 9.57 6.08
N ARG A 48 13.84 10.21 5.84
CA ARG A 48 13.74 11.66 5.69
C ARG A 48 12.40 12.21 6.16
N ASN A 49 12.42 13.04 7.19
CA ASN A 49 11.24 13.77 7.70
C ASN A 49 10.02 12.86 7.96
N GLY A 50 10.23 11.70 8.60
CA GLY A 50 9.16 10.74 8.89
C GLY A 50 8.87 9.73 7.77
N TRP A 51 9.39 9.95 6.57
CA TRP A 51 9.32 9.02 5.44
C TRP A 51 10.53 8.11 5.37
N ILE A 52 10.30 6.89 4.92
CA ILE A 52 11.31 5.91 4.55
C ILE A 52 11.35 5.84 3.02
N TYR A 53 12.41 6.33 2.41
CA TYR A 53 12.62 6.22 0.97
C TYR A 53 13.42 4.95 0.68
N ILE A 54 12.94 4.15 -0.26
CA ILE A 54 13.69 3.00 -0.78
C ILE A 54 13.79 3.08 -2.30
N HIS A 55 14.98 2.73 -2.81
CA HIS A 55 15.21 2.49 -4.23
C HIS A 55 15.34 1.00 -4.49
N LEU A 56 14.58 0.49 -5.46
CA LEU A 56 14.55 -0.92 -5.85
C LEU A 56 14.81 -1.01 -7.36
N GLU A 57 15.76 -1.86 -7.78
CA GLU A 57 16.09 -2.04 -9.20
C GLU A 57 16.39 -3.50 -9.51
N GLY A 58 15.77 -4.03 -10.58
CA GLY A 58 16.08 -5.36 -11.09
C GLY A 58 14.88 -6.15 -11.60
N GLY A 59 15.03 -7.46 -11.68
CA GLY A 59 13.93 -8.38 -11.97
C GLY A 59 12.97 -8.53 -10.79
N PRO A 60 11.80 -9.15 -10.99
CA PRO A 60 10.76 -9.23 -9.95
C PRO A 60 11.27 -9.84 -8.63
N ASP A 61 12.03 -10.91 -8.72
CA ASP A 61 12.62 -11.61 -7.58
C ASP A 61 13.64 -10.76 -6.81
N GLU A 62 14.47 -9.98 -7.55
CA GLU A 62 15.46 -9.08 -6.98
C GLU A 62 14.77 -7.90 -6.26
N ILE A 63 13.80 -7.26 -6.94
CA ILE A 63 13.00 -6.15 -6.39
C ILE A 63 12.30 -6.60 -5.10
N GLY A 64 11.64 -7.76 -5.13
CA GLY A 64 10.98 -8.32 -3.96
C GLY A 64 11.96 -8.56 -2.81
N TYR A 65 13.10 -9.20 -3.09
CA TYR A 65 14.12 -9.45 -2.06
C TYR A 65 14.66 -8.14 -1.45
N GLN A 66 14.97 -7.15 -2.30
CA GLN A 66 15.43 -5.82 -1.87
C GLN A 66 14.39 -5.15 -0.95
N HIS A 67 13.12 -5.13 -1.35
CA HIS A 67 12.01 -4.58 -0.58
C HIS A 67 11.90 -5.25 0.79
N GLY A 68 11.78 -6.57 0.82
CA GLY A 68 11.66 -7.33 2.05
C GLY A 68 12.86 -7.16 3.00
N TYR A 69 14.08 -7.10 2.45
CA TYR A 69 15.29 -6.91 3.24
C TYR A 69 15.39 -5.50 3.84
N LEU A 70 15.11 -4.45 3.02
CA LEU A 70 15.22 -3.06 3.44
C LEU A 70 14.13 -2.63 4.44
N LEU A 71 12.94 -3.23 4.35
CA LEU A 71 11.78 -2.93 5.20
C LEU A 71 11.41 -4.07 6.16
N ALA A 72 12.32 -4.98 6.44
CA ALA A 72 12.02 -6.17 7.26
C ALA A 72 11.36 -5.84 8.61
N ARG A 73 11.83 -4.79 9.28
CA ARG A 73 11.27 -4.32 10.55
C ARG A 73 9.84 -3.81 10.38
N GLU A 74 9.64 -2.92 9.42
CA GLU A 74 8.34 -2.31 9.13
C GLU A 74 7.31 -3.36 8.68
N ILE A 75 7.75 -4.37 7.91
CA ILE A 75 6.92 -5.51 7.50
C ILE A 75 6.53 -6.36 8.73
N ASP A 76 7.47 -6.69 9.63
CA ASP A 76 7.16 -7.44 10.87
C ASP A 76 6.17 -6.70 11.76
N GLU A 77 6.37 -5.39 11.94
CA GLU A 77 5.46 -4.53 12.69
C GLU A 77 4.06 -4.49 12.06
N SER A 78 3.97 -4.32 10.74
CA SER A 78 2.71 -4.27 10.01
C SER A 78 1.96 -5.60 10.05
N LEU A 79 2.66 -6.72 9.88
CA LEU A 79 2.09 -8.05 10.00
C LEU A 79 1.53 -8.31 11.40
N ASN A 80 2.23 -7.85 12.44
CA ASN A 80 1.76 -7.96 13.83
C ASN A 80 0.50 -7.11 14.07
N VAL A 81 0.39 -5.94 13.42
CA VAL A 81 -0.83 -5.12 13.46
C VAL A 81 -1.98 -5.85 12.80
N PHE A 82 -1.82 -6.34 11.58
CA PHE A 82 -2.90 -7.08 10.90
C PHE A 82 -3.38 -8.30 11.68
N LYS A 83 -2.47 -9.06 12.29
CA LYS A 83 -2.79 -10.22 13.14
C LYS A 83 -3.61 -9.88 14.39
N ARG A 84 -3.65 -8.62 14.81
CA ARG A 84 -4.45 -8.15 15.96
C ARG A 84 -5.66 -7.32 15.55
N TYR A 85 -5.48 -6.45 14.56
CA TYR A 85 -6.51 -5.54 14.07
C TYR A 85 -7.65 -6.29 13.37
N LEU A 86 -7.33 -7.17 12.42
CA LEU A 86 -8.34 -7.87 11.63
C LEU A 86 -9.21 -8.81 12.47
N PRO A 87 -8.69 -9.64 13.40
CA PRO A 87 -9.53 -10.40 14.31
C PRO A 87 -10.41 -9.53 15.21
N HIS A 88 -9.91 -8.36 15.62
CA HIS A 88 -10.70 -7.43 16.42
C HIS A 88 -11.89 -6.86 15.63
N THR A 89 -11.67 -6.42 14.41
CA THR A 89 -12.68 -5.74 13.57
C THR A 89 -13.61 -6.72 12.87
N THR A 90 -13.08 -7.77 12.25
CA THR A 90 -13.85 -8.67 11.38
C THR A 90 -14.22 -10.01 12.02
N LYS A 91 -13.70 -10.32 13.23
CA LYS A 91 -13.83 -11.61 13.91
C LYS A 91 -13.28 -12.79 13.07
N ARG A 92 -12.30 -12.51 12.20
CA ARG A 92 -11.62 -13.50 11.37
C ARG A 92 -10.14 -13.50 11.70
N GLU A 93 -9.58 -14.67 12.02
CA GLU A 93 -8.17 -14.85 12.31
C GLU A 93 -7.31 -14.62 11.06
N TRP A 94 -6.04 -14.27 11.25
CA TRP A 94 -5.10 -14.00 10.14
C TRP A 94 -5.00 -15.16 9.14
N GLN A 95 -5.13 -16.40 9.61
CA GLN A 95 -5.10 -17.57 8.72
C GLN A 95 -6.22 -17.53 7.68
N PHE A 96 -7.43 -17.04 8.04
CA PHE A 96 -8.51 -16.86 7.09
C PHE A 96 -8.10 -15.95 5.92
N TYR A 97 -7.38 -14.87 6.18
CA TYR A 97 -6.91 -13.93 5.15
C TYR A 97 -5.85 -14.56 4.26
N ARG A 98 -4.92 -15.33 4.83
CA ARG A 98 -3.92 -16.08 4.08
C ARG A 98 -4.56 -17.09 3.11
N ASP A 99 -5.46 -17.91 3.63
CA ASP A 99 -6.14 -18.95 2.85
C ASP A 99 -7.01 -18.33 1.75
N SER A 100 -7.78 -17.28 2.08
CA SER A 100 -8.62 -16.56 1.12
C SER A 100 -7.79 -15.86 0.04
N ALA A 101 -6.69 -15.19 0.39
CA ALA A 101 -5.81 -14.54 -0.57
C ALA A 101 -5.20 -15.58 -1.53
N HIS A 102 -4.72 -16.71 -1.02
CA HIS A 102 -4.15 -17.77 -1.83
C HIS A 102 -5.18 -18.37 -2.80
N GLU A 103 -6.36 -18.74 -2.28
CA GLU A 103 -7.43 -19.36 -3.07
C GLU A 103 -7.95 -18.42 -4.16
N LEU A 104 -8.24 -17.15 -3.79
CA LEU A 104 -8.89 -16.20 -4.68
C LEU A 104 -7.93 -15.56 -5.68
N PHE A 105 -6.65 -15.31 -5.31
CA PHE A 105 -5.80 -14.39 -6.05
C PHE A 105 -4.50 -15.00 -6.58
N TRP A 106 -3.87 -15.99 -5.89
CA TRP A 106 -2.54 -16.46 -6.27
C TRP A 106 -2.42 -16.87 -7.74
N LYS A 107 -3.39 -17.62 -8.25
CA LYS A 107 -3.39 -18.08 -9.64
C LYS A 107 -3.75 -16.99 -10.67
N LYS A 108 -4.28 -15.86 -10.23
CA LYS A 108 -4.75 -14.77 -11.10
C LYS A 108 -3.71 -13.68 -11.28
N ILE A 109 -2.81 -13.50 -10.32
CA ILE A 109 -1.67 -12.61 -10.47
C ILE A 109 -0.60 -13.29 -11.31
N GLY A 110 0.04 -12.57 -12.24
CA GLY A 110 1.05 -13.15 -13.13
C GLY A 110 2.32 -13.58 -12.37
N ASP A 111 3.08 -14.52 -12.96
CA ASP A 111 4.33 -15.06 -12.40
C ASP A 111 5.31 -13.99 -11.94
N GLU A 112 5.32 -12.85 -12.60
CA GLU A 112 6.15 -11.71 -12.26
C GLU A 112 5.87 -11.24 -10.83
N TYR A 113 4.59 -11.02 -10.49
CA TYR A 113 4.20 -10.51 -9.18
C TYR A 113 4.21 -11.60 -8.10
N GLN A 114 3.98 -12.85 -8.48
CA GLN A 114 4.22 -13.99 -7.58
C GLN A 114 5.70 -14.06 -7.14
N LYS A 115 6.65 -13.85 -8.08
CA LYS A 115 8.08 -13.80 -7.77
C LYS A 115 8.44 -12.60 -6.90
N GLU A 116 7.86 -11.44 -7.16
CA GLU A 116 8.07 -10.24 -6.35
C GLU A 116 7.57 -10.47 -4.91
N ILE A 117 6.34 -10.97 -4.72
CA ILE A 117 5.76 -11.30 -3.41
C ILE A 117 6.62 -12.34 -2.67
N ALA A 118 7.01 -13.43 -3.34
CA ALA A 118 7.89 -14.42 -2.74
C ALA A 118 9.28 -13.86 -2.42
N GLY A 119 9.77 -12.90 -3.23
CA GLY A 119 10.99 -12.15 -3.01
C GLY A 119 10.93 -11.34 -1.73
N ILE A 120 9.83 -10.59 -1.51
CA ILE A 120 9.60 -9.80 -0.29
C ILE A 120 9.67 -10.70 0.95
N ALA A 121 8.97 -11.83 0.92
CA ALA A 121 8.99 -12.78 2.03
C ALA A 121 10.42 -13.29 2.32
N ARG A 122 11.19 -13.66 1.28
CA ARG A 122 12.57 -14.12 1.45
C ARG A 122 13.50 -13.02 1.97
N GLY A 123 13.35 -11.78 1.47
CA GLY A 123 14.15 -10.64 1.92
C GLY A 123 13.91 -10.34 3.41
N ALA A 124 12.65 -10.29 3.84
CA ALA A 124 12.28 -10.10 5.24
C ALA A 124 12.73 -11.28 6.12
N ALA A 125 12.57 -12.52 5.65
CA ALA A 125 13.03 -13.71 6.35
C ALA A 125 14.56 -13.74 6.52
N ALA A 126 15.34 -13.22 5.56
CA ALA A 126 16.78 -13.09 5.67
C ALA A 126 17.21 -12.17 6.82
N ARG A 127 16.34 -11.25 7.24
CA ARG A 127 16.50 -10.38 8.42
C ARG A 127 15.87 -10.95 9.69
N GLY A 128 15.30 -12.15 9.65
CA GLY A 128 14.76 -12.88 10.79
C GLY A 128 13.27 -12.74 11.04
N VAL A 129 12.53 -12.10 10.13
CA VAL A 129 11.07 -12.03 10.20
C VAL A 129 10.48 -13.41 9.90
N LYS A 130 9.49 -13.82 10.68
CA LYS A 130 8.73 -15.05 10.44
C LYS A 130 7.56 -14.75 9.49
N ILE A 131 7.81 -14.86 8.20
CA ILE A 131 6.89 -14.50 7.12
C ILE A 131 7.12 -15.43 5.92
N ASP A 132 6.06 -15.70 5.18
CA ASP A 132 6.11 -16.41 3.90
C ASP A 132 5.33 -15.64 2.81
N ALA A 133 5.26 -16.22 1.60
CA ALA A 133 4.60 -15.55 0.48
C ALA A 133 3.09 -15.35 0.69
N ASP A 134 2.42 -16.25 1.42
CA ASP A 134 0.98 -16.11 1.70
C ASP A 134 0.71 -14.98 2.70
N ASP A 135 1.62 -14.72 3.64
CA ASP A 135 1.53 -13.54 4.51
C ASP A 135 1.62 -12.24 3.69
N VAL A 136 2.60 -12.15 2.78
CA VAL A 136 2.78 -10.97 1.92
C VAL A 136 1.60 -10.80 0.96
N LEU A 137 1.10 -11.88 0.38
CA LEU A 137 -0.08 -11.86 -0.48
C LEU A 137 -1.31 -11.37 0.29
N ALA A 138 -1.55 -11.90 1.50
CA ALA A 138 -2.66 -11.49 2.35
C ALA A 138 -2.54 -10.02 2.78
N MET A 139 -1.33 -9.52 3.03
CA MET A 139 -1.09 -8.09 3.28
C MET A 139 -1.48 -7.23 2.09
N ASN A 140 -1.11 -7.62 0.85
CA ASN A 140 -1.48 -6.88 -0.36
C ASN A 140 -3.01 -6.91 -0.63
N ALA A 141 -3.66 -8.00 -0.27
CA ALA A 141 -5.08 -8.23 -0.52
C ALA A 141 -6.01 -7.78 0.63
N TRP A 142 -5.48 -7.27 1.75
CA TRP A 142 -6.26 -7.09 2.99
C TRP A 142 -7.46 -6.16 2.83
N ILE A 143 -7.33 -5.07 2.07
CA ILE A 143 -8.43 -4.12 1.82
C ILE A 143 -9.57 -4.85 1.09
N GLU A 144 -9.24 -5.56 0.01
CA GLU A 144 -10.22 -6.31 -0.79
C GLU A 144 -10.90 -7.40 0.03
N LEU A 145 -10.14 -8.11 0.85
CA LEU A 145 -10.66 -9.19 1.68
C LEU A 145 -11.50 -8.68 2.86
N ALA A 146 -10.96 -7.73 3.64
CA ALA A 146 -11.61 -7.28 4.87
C ALA A 146 -12.83 -6.39 4.61
N SER A 147 -12.74 -5.52 3.57
CA SER A 147 -13.77 -4.50 3.33
C SER A 147 -14.81 -4.92 2.28
N TYR A 148 -14.53 -5.95 1.46
CA TYR A 148 -15.43 -6.37 0.37
C TYR A 148 -15.76 -7.86 0.41
N TYR A 149 -14.76 -8.76 0.45
CA TYR A 149 -15.01 -10.20 0.47
C TYR A 149 -15.72 -10.64 1.75
N VAL A 150 -15.25 -10.26 2.93
CA VAL A 150 -15.90 -10.60 4.21
C VAL A 150 -17.36 -10.12 4.25
N PRO A 151 -17.70 -8.87 3.87
CA PRO A 151 -19.09 -8.45 3.75
C PRO A 151 -19.91 -9.26 2.74
N SER A 152 -19.33 -9.67 1.59
CA SER A 152 -20.04 -10.47 0.59
C SER A 152 -20.44 -11.85 1.10
N LEU A 153 -19.64 -12.46 1.98
CA LEU A 153 -19.97 -13.74 2.63
C LEU A 153 -21.22 -13.63 3.51
N ARG A 154 -21.45 -12.47 4.13
CA ARG A 154 -22.67 -12.21 4.92
C ARG A 154 -23.91 -12.11 4.04
N GLN A 155 -23.80 -11.37 2.92
CA GLN A 155 -24.90 -11.25 1.96
C GLN A 155 -25.31 -12.62 1.42
N ALA A 156 -24.34 -13.51 1.25
CA ALA A 156 -24.58 -14.90 0.86
C ALA A 156 -25.06 -15.79 2.02
N ARG A 157 -25.29 -15.26 3.24
CA ARG A 157 -25.63 -16.01 4.47
C ARG A 157 -24.58 -17.06 4.87
N LEU A 158 -23.34 -16.86 4.49
CA LEU A 158 -22.21 -17.75 4.76
C LEU A 158 -21.38 -17.31 5.98
N ALA A 159 -21.77 -16.21 6.65
CA ALA A 159 -21.03 -15.65 7.77
C ALA A 159 -21.95 -15.26 8.95
N ASP A 160 -21.35 -15.18 10.14
CA ASP A 160 -21.99 -14.76 11.38
C ASP A 160 -22.47 -13.29 11.29
N PRO A 161 -23.72 -12.96 11.68
CA PRO A 161 -24.25 -11.61 11.65
C PRO A 161 -23.52 -10.61 12.58
N GLU A 162 -22.76 -11.07 13.58
CA GLU A 162 -22.00 -10.20 14.51
C GLU A 162 -20.65 -9.75 13.97
N VAL A 163 -20.22 -10.19 12.79
CA VAL A 163 -18.94 -9.79 12.21
C VAL A 163 -19.02 -8.37 11.67
N HIS A 164 -18.23 -7.42 12.16
CA HIS A 164 -18.08 -6.07 11.61
C HIS A 164 -17.19 -6.10 10.37
N GLN A 165 -17.43 -5.22 9.41
CA GLN A 165 -16.49 -5.02 8.29
C GLN A 165 -15.36 -4.10 8.76
N SER A 166 -14.17 -4.27 8.19
CA SER A 166 -13.15 -3.23 8.24
C SER A 166 -13.52 -2.19 7.19
N PRO A 167 -13.72 -0.91 7.55
CA PRO A 167 -13.99 0.10 6.54
C PRO A 167 -12.79 0.20 5.58
N PRO A 168 -13.04 0.38 4.28
CA PRO A 168 -11.95 0.64 3.33
C PRO A 168 -11.29 1.98 3.64
N PRO A 169 -10.04 2.22 3.20
CA PRO A 169 -9.44 3.54 3.24
C PRO A 169 -10.37 4.60 2.63
N SER A 170 -10.32 5.81 3.17
CA SER A 170 -11.02 6.97 2.66
C SER A 170 -10.00 7.99 2.17
N CYS A 171 -10.37 8.82 1.22
CA CYS A 171 -9.42 9.75 0.62
C CYS A 171 -10.08 11.06 0.23
N SER A 172 -9.26 12.09 0.04
CA SER A 172 -9.64 13.32 -0.66
C SER A 172 -8.62 13.60 -1.74
N ALA A 173 -9.05 13.83 -2.99
CA ALA A 173 -8.14 14.01 -4.10
C ALA A 173 -8.67 15.01 -5.11
N PHE A 174 -7.76 15.58 -5.91
CA PHE A 174 -8.12 16.35 -7.08
C PHE A 174 -7.09 16.19 -8.20
N ILE A 175 -7.52 16.45 -9.42
CA ILE A 175 -6.67 16.68 -10.56
C ILE A 175 -7.24 17.82 -11.41
N ALA A 176 -6.39 18.74 -11.87
CA ALA A 176 -6.80 19.89 -12.67
C ALA A 176 -5.81 20.14 -13.80
N THR A 177 -6.29 20.73 -14.93
CA THR A 177 -5.48 21.05 -16.12
C THR A 177 -6.03 22.25 -16.88
N GLY A 178 -5.27 22.76 -17.83
CA GLY A 178 -5.71 23.82 -18.75
C GLY A 178 -5.97 25.14 -18.04
N SER A 179 -7.09 25.80 -18.33
CA SER A 179 -7.45 27.12 -17.76
C SER A 179 -7.70 27.12 -16.25
N TRP A 180 -7.66 25.97 -15.60
CA TRP A 180 -7.86 25.83 -14.14
C TRP A 180 -6.56 25.97 -13.36
N THR A 181 -5.45 25.66 -13.97
CA THR A 181 -4.12 25.74 -13.35
C THR A 181 -3.38 27.00 -13.78
N LYS A 182 -2.38 27.42 -13.00
CA LYS A 182 -1.66 28.66 -13.19
C LYS A 182 -0.90 28.77 -14.53
N ASN A 183 -0.44 27.64 -15.04
CA ASN A 183 0.39 27.56 -16.24
C ASN A 183 -0.15 26.55 -17.28
N GLY A 184 -1.38 26.08 -17.13
CA GLY A 184 -2.00 25.09 -18.00
C GLY A 184 -1.53 23.64 -17.78
N ALA A 185 -0.54 23.44 -16.92
CA ALA A 185 -0.02 22.09 -16.62
C ALA A 185 -0.94 21.33 -15.66
N ILE A 186 -0.87 19.99 -15.68
CA ILE A 186 -1.62 19.16 -14.74
C ILE A 186 -1.08 19.39 -13.33
N VAL A 187 -2.00 19.55 -12.36
CA VAL A 187 -1.73 19.53 -10.92
C VAL A 187 -2.62 18.47 -10.29
N ILE A 188 -2.05 17.61 -9.45
CA ILE A 188 -2.72 16.51 -8.75
C ILE A 188 -2.39 16.55 -7.27
N GLY A 189 -3.35 16.21 -6.42
CA GLY A 189 -3.18 16.11 -4.97
C GLY A 189 -4.03 15.02 -4.37
N HIS A 190 -3.61 14.51 -3.20
CA HIS A 190 -4.25 13.41 -2.50
C HIS A 190 -3.97 13.45 -0.99
N ASN A 191 -5.00 13.26 -0.19
CA ASN A 191 -4.96 12.92 1.23
C ASN A 191 -5.40 11.47 1.43
N ASN A 192 -4.55 10.65 2.02
CA ASN A 192 -4.91 9.31 2.48
C ASN A 192 -5.59 9.36 3.83
N TRP A 193 -6.77 8.76 3.96
CA TRP A 193 -7.50 8.63 5.22
C TRP A 193 -7.66 7.17 5.60
N ILE A 194 -7.30 6.85 6.83
CA ILE A 194 -7.48 5.52 7.40
C ILE A 194 -7.37 5.58 8.92
N ASP A 195 -7.62 4.44 9.60
CA ASP A 195 -7.25 4.24 11.01
C ASP A 195 -5.81 4.66 11.28
N TYR A 196 -5.56 5.45 12.31
CA TYR A 196 -4.20 5.88 12.66
C TYR A 196 -3.29 4.72 13.05
N LEU A 197 -3.86 3.64 13.62
CA LEU A 197 -3.07 2.45 13.99
C LEU A 197 -2.46 1.74 12.78
N VAL A 198 -3.13 1.74 11.64
CA VAL A 198 -2.60 1.23 10.36
C VAL A 198 -1.84 2.35 9.64
N GLY A 199 -2.48 3.49 9.46
CA GLY A 199 -2.06 4.57 8.57
C GLY A 199 -0.73 5.24 8.94
N ARG A 200 -0.35 5.26 10.23
CA ARG A 200 0.98 5.76 10.64
C ARG A 200 2.15 5.00 9.99
N ARG A 201 1.89 3.84 9.39
CA ARG A 201 2.87 3.01 8.66
C ARG A 201 2.83 3.25 7.16
N TRP A 202 1.91 4.07 6.67
CA TRP A 202 1.84 4.49 5.27
C TRP A 202 2.80 5.64 5.02
N ASN A 203 4.07 5.40 5.29
CA ASN A 203 5.14 6.38 5.24
C ASN A 203 6.34 5.90 4.41
N ILE A 204 6.10 5.05 3.43
CA ILE A 204 7.14 4.54 2.54
C ILE A 204 7.06 5.28 1.21
N ILE A 205 8.19 5.73 0.68
CA ILE A 205 8.33 6.22 -0.70
C ILE A 205 9.17 5.20 -1.46
N ILE A 206 8.62 4.65 -2.51
CA ILE A 206 9.29 3.66 -3.36
C ILE A 206 9.66 4.28 -4.71
N ASP A 207 10.94 4.29 -5.02
CA ASP A 207 11.50 4.50 -6.35
C ASP A 207 11.76 3.13 -6.96
N LEU A 208 10.83 2.65 -7.75
CA LEU A 208 10.84 1.32 -8.34
C LEU A 208 11.30 1.37 -9.78
N LYS A 209 12.42 0.71 -10.09
CA LYS A 209 12.96 0.57 -11.45
C LYS A 209 12.96 -0.90 -11.86
N PRO A 210 11.83 -1.43 -12.35
CA PRO A 210 11.73 -2.80 -12.79
C PRO A 210 12.58 -3.05 -14.05
N ALA A 211 13.02 -4.29 -14.26
CA ALA A 211 13.73 -4.68 -15.47
C ALA A 211 12.86 -4.59 -16.75
N ALA A 212 11.54 -4.60 -16.61
CA ALA A 212 10.58 -4.41 -17.69
C ALA A 212 9.47 -3.45 -17.28
N GLY A 213 9.04 -2.58 -18.21
CA GLY A 213 8.01 -1.58 -17.97
C GLY A 213 8.57 -0.25 -17.48
N CYS A 214 7.69 0.60 -16.96
CA CYS A 214 7.99 1.96 -16.53
C CYS A 214 8.64 1.99 -15.14
N ARG A 215 9.54 2.96 -14.92
CA ARG A 215 9.96 3.34 -13.58
C ARG A 215 8.82 4.06 -12.87
N ILE A 216 8.62 3.75 -11.59
CA ILE A 216 7.50 4.24 -10.78
C ILE A 216 8.06 4.91 -9.54
N LEU A 217 7.57 6.13 -9.24
CA LEU A 217 7.72 6.76 -7.93
C LEU A 217 6.33 6.77 -7.28
N MET A 218 6.21 6.16 -6.11
CA MET A 218 4.94 6.03 -5.39
C MET A 218 5.17 6.12 -3.88
N ASP A 219 4.16 6.53 -3.12
CA ASP A 219 4.10 6.18 -1.71
C ASP A 219 3.55 4.75 -1.57
N SER A 220 3.74 4.12 -0.42
CA SER A 220 3.34 2.74 -0.21
C SER A 220 3.31 2.35 1.25
N PHE A 221 2.90 1.11 1.49
CA PHE A 221 2.88 0.43 2.78
C PHE A 221 3.95 -0.68 2.82
N PRO A 222 4.55 -1.00 3.99
CA PRO A 222 5.56 -2.05 4.07
C PRO A 222 5.08 -3.40 3.56
N GLY A 223 5.77 -3.95 2.55
CA GLY A 223 5.44 -5.24 1.96
C GLY A 223 4.42 -5.20 0.81
N PHE A 224 3.92 -4.02 0.42
CA PHE A 224 3.01 -3.89 -0.71
C PHE A 224 3.78 -3.80 -2.03
N ILE A 225 3.26 -4.43 -3.07
CA ILE A 225 3.78 -4.30 -4.44
C ILE A 225 3.17 -3.12 -5.20
N HIS A 226 2.18 -2.45 -4.61
CA HIS A 226 1.46 -1.27 -5.11
C HIS A 226 1.49 -0.14 -4.07
N SER A 227 0.87 0.98 -4.34
CA SER A 227 0.80 2.07 -3.36
C SER A 227 -0.19 1.73 -2.24
N GLY A 228 -1.38 1.29 -2.60
CA GLY A 228 -2.45 0.90 -1.67
C GLY A 228 -3.34 2.05 -1.20
N ASP A 229 -2.85 3.30 -1.19
CA ASP A 229 -3.62 4.53 -1.09
C ASP A 229 -3.53 5.36 -2.39
N ASP A 230 -2.84 4.81 -3.32
CA ASP A 230 -2.76 5.06 -4.74
C ASP A 230 -2.36 6.48 -5.15
N PHE A 231 -1.04 6.75 -5.01
CA PHE A 231 -0.42 7.91 -5.62
C PHE A 231 0.85 7.52 -6.39
N TYR A 232 0.83 7.75 -7.71
CA TYR A 232 1.89 7.30 -8.60
C TYR A 232 2.32 8.39 -9.57
N VAL A 233 3.63 8.44 -9.82
CA VAL A 233 4.26 9.16 -10.93
C VAL A 233 5.11 8.17 -11.72
N THR A 234 4.95 8.13 -13.06
CA THR A 234 5.70 7.19 -13.91
C THR A 234 6.61 7.93 -14.90
N ASP A 235 7.70 7.31 -15.33
CA ASP A 235 8.58 7.85 -16.37
C ASP A 235 7.91 7.87 -17.75
N ALA A 236 6.83 7.11 -17.93
CA ALA A 236 5.93 7.25 -19.07
C ALA A 236 5.16 8.58 -19.07
N GLY A 237 5.11 9.29 -17.93
CA GLY A 237 4.45 10.59 -17.79
C GLY A 237 3.03 10.53 -17.26
N LEU A 238 2.60 9.39 -16.75
CA LEU A 238 1.31 9.26 -16.07
C LEU A 238 1.43 9.71 -14.62
N MET A 239 0.40 10.39 -14.13
CA MET A 239 0.20 10.86 -12.76
C MET A 239 -1.16 10.31 -12.33
N ILE A 240 -1.20 9.51 -11.26
CA ILE A 240 -2.38 8.69 -10.92
C ILE A 240 -2.66 8.81 -9.44
N THR A 241 -3.94 8.95 -9.10
CA THR A 241 -4.46 8.79 -7.74
C THR A 241 -5.90 8.29 -7.78
N GLU A 242 -6.49 8.03 -6.60
CA GLU A 242 -7.85 7.55 -6.48
C GLU A 242 -8.56 8.10 -5.25
N THR A 243 -9.85 7.83 -5.16
CA THR A 243 -10.61 7.80 -3.92
C THR A 243 -11.60 6.64 -3.95
N THR A 244 -11.67 5.88 -2.86
CA THR A 244 -12.56 4.72 -2.73
C THR A 244 -14.03 5.13 -2.89
N ILE A 245 -14.82 4.38 -3.63
CA ILE A 245 -16.28 4.58 -3.73
C ILE A 245 -16.94 4.14 -2.42
N THR A 246 -17.54 5.08 -1.67
CA THR A 246 -18.19 4.77 -0.39
C THR A 246 -19.40 3.86 -0.56
N GLN A 247 -19.62 2.99 0.43
CA GLN A 247 -20.78 2.10 0.51
C GLN A 247 -20.98 1.25 -0.75
N PHE A 248 -19.89 0.93 -1.45
CA PHE A 248 -19.89 0.01 -2.58
C PHE A 248 -20.30 -1.39 -2.13
N LYS A 249 -21.09 -2.08 -2.94
CA LYS A 249 -21.59 -3.43 -2.67
C LYS A 249 -21.26 -4.38 -3.82
N GLY A 250 -20.90 -5.59 -3.45
CA GLY A 250 -20.56 -6.65 -4.41
C GLY A 250 -19.09 -7.02 -4.35
N PHE A 251 -18.83 -8.26 -4.71
CA PHE A 251 -17.49 -8.84 -4.85
C PHE A 251 -17.59 -10.05 -5.77
N GLU A 252 -16.74 -10.07 -6.81
CA GLU A 252 -16.70 -11.16 -7.79
C GLU A 252 -15.45 -12.01 -7.58
N THR A 253 -15.64 -13.24 -7.10
CA THR A 253 -14.51 -14.14 -6.81
C THR A 253 -13.70 -14.51 -8.03
N GLU A 254 -14.27 -14.47 -9.23
CA GLU A 254 -13.57 -14.75 -10.49
C GLU A 254 -12.83 -13.54 -11.07
N GLY A 255 -13.11 -12.33 -10.58
CA GLY A 255 -12.47 -11.10 -11.05
C GLY A 255 -10.99 -11.02 -10.65
N LEU A 256 -10.27 -10.10 -11.29
CA LEU A 256 -8.87 -9.80 -11.00
C LEU A 256 -8.78 -8.83 -9.81
N PRO A 257 -7.89 -9.09 -8.84
CA PRO A 257 -7.73 -8.22 -7.69
C PRO A 257 -7.19 -6.83 -8.09
N GLU A 258 -7.62 -5.82 -7.35
CA GLU A 258 -7.26 -4.43 -7.62
C GLU A 258 -5.76 -4.19 -7.47
N PHE A 259 -5.13 -4.66 -6.38
CA PHE A 259 -3.69 -4.49 -6.14
C PHE A 259 -2.81 -4.99 -7.30
N TYR A 260 -3.24 -6.02 -8.00
CA TYR A 260 -2.57 -6.55 -9.20
C TYR A 260 -2.86 -5.68 -10.43
N ARG A 261 -4.12 -5.29 -10.64
CA ARG A 261 -4.51 -4.48 -11.80
C ARG A 261 -3.80 -3.12 -11.81
N ILE A 262 -3.79 -2.41 -10.66
CA ILE A 262 -3.14 -1.11 -10.56
C ILE A 262 -1.61 -1.25 -10.71
N ARG A 263 -0.98 -2.26 -10.08
CA ARG A 263 0.45 -2.48 -10.22
C ARG A 263 0.84 -2.75 -11.67
N LYS A 264 0.07 -3.60 -12.37
CA LYS A 264 0.28 -3.92 -13.79
C LYS A 264 0.01 -2.71 -14.68
N ALA A 265 -1.09 -2.00 -14.46
CA ALA A 265 -1.45 -0.80 -15.22
C ALA A 265 -0.36 0.27 -15.12
N THR A 266 0.12 0.56 -13.91
CA THR A 266 1.14 1.57 -13.67
C THR A 266 2.50 1.19 -14.25
N GLN A 267 2.86 -0.10 -14.22
CA GLN A 267 4.14 -0.59 -14.75
C GLN A 267 4.17 -0.66 -16.29
N TYR A 268 3.06 -0.99 -16.93
CA TYR A 268 3.07 -1.31 -18.37
C TYR A 268 2.29 -0.33 -19.26
N SER A 269 1.73 0.75 -18.70
CA SER A 269 0.99 1.71 -19.49
C SER A 269 1.81 2.98 -19.77
N ASN A 270 1.67 3.50 -20.99
CA ASN A 270 2.32 4.74 -21.43
C ASN A 270 1.32 5.81 -21.91
N SER A 271 0.03 5.56 -21.73
CA SER A 271 -1.08 6.46 -22.04
C SER A 271 -2.28 6.16 -21.16
N ILE A 272 -3.21 7.12 -21.04
CA ILE A 272 -4.49 6.92 -20.36
C ILE A 272 -5.22 5.70 -20.93
N ASP A 273 -5.28 5.55 -22.27
CA ASP A 273 -6.01 4.44 -22.91
C ASP A 273 -5.44 3.05 -22.52
N SER A 274 -4.11 2.90 -22.52
CA SER A 274 -3.47 1.63 -22.13
C SER A 274 -3.68 1.32 -20.66
N TRP A 275 -3.68 2.35 -19.81
CA TRP A 275 -3.94 2.21 -18.37
C TRP A 275 -5.41 1.80 -18.11
N LEU A 276 -6.38 2.51 -18.71
CA LEU A 276 -7.81 2.20 -18.61
C LEU A 276 -8.11 0.76 -19.03
N LYS A 277 -7.48 0.29 -20.12
CA LYS A 277 -7.66 -1.08 -20.60
C LYS A 277 -7.30 -2.13 -19.55
N VAL A 278 -6.22 -1.91 -18.78
CA VAL A 278 -5.82 -2.84 -17.71
C VAL A 278 -6.73 -2.73 -16.50
N MET A 279 -7.09 -1.49 -16.09
CA MET A 279 -7.93 -1.29 -14.91
C MET A 279 -9.35 -1.81 -15.06
N MET A 280 -9.90 -1.76 -16.28
CA MET A 280 -11.24 -2.27 -16.58
C MET A 280 -11.26 -3.76 -16.93
N ASP A 281 -10.11 -4.45 -16.88
CA ASP A 281 -10.04 -5.89 -17.18
C ASP A 281 -10.56 -6.71 -16.01
N HIS A 282 -11.78 -7.20 -16.10
CA HIS A 282 -12.43 -8.09 -15.12
C HIS A 282 -12.27 -7.66 -13.65
N PRO A 283 -12.70 -6.45 -13.26
CA PRO A 283 -12.59 -6.00 -11.88
C PRO A 283 -13.42 -6.87 -10.94
N ASN A 284 -12.83 -7.26 -9.79
CA ASN A 284 -13.52 -8.06 -8.78
C ASN A 284 -14.44 -7.23 -7.85
N GLY A 285 -14.41 -5.89 -7.96
CA GLY A 285 -15.17 -4.99 -7.08
C GLY A 285 -14.56 -4.82 -5.69
N GLY A 286 -13.55 -5.59 -5.33
CA GLY A 286 -12.72 -5.34 -4.16
C GLY A 286 -11.90 -4.08 -4.41
N TYR A 287 -11.97 -3.12 -3.47
CA TYR A 287 -11.42 -1.78 -3.58
C TYR A 287 -11.91 -1.05 -4.85
N ALA A 288 -13.23 -0.87 -4.94
CA ALA A 288 -13.84 -0.10 -6.03
C ALA A 288 -13.55 1.39 -5.86
N ASN A 289 -12.99 2.02 -6.88
CA ASN A 289 -12.41 3.37 -6.81
C ASN A 289 -12.89 4.31 -7.90
N ASP A 290 -12.86 5.61 -7.60
CA ASP A 290 -12.90 6.72 -8.53
C ASP A 290 -11.45 7.17 -8.81
N TRP A 291 -10.89 6.71 -9.92
CA TRP A 291 -9.51 6.96 -10.34
C TRP A 291 -9.37 8.30 -11.05
N LEU A 292 -8.36 9.07 -10.66
CA LEU A 292 -7.97 10.32 -11.31
C LEU A 292 -6.61 10.13 -11.96
N ILE A 293 -6.53 10.28 -13.28
CA ILE A 293 -5.30 10.06 -14.03
C ILE A 293 -5.00 11.23 -14.95
N GLY A 294 -3.74 11.64 -15.03
CA GLY A 294 -3.25 12.65 -15.96
C GLY A 294 -2.09 12.12 -16.80
N ASP A 295 -2.09 12.49 -18.08
CA ASP A 295 -0.96 12.29 -18.97
C ASP A 295 -0.29 13.64 -19.26
N ARG A 296 0.89 13.86 -18.66
CA ARG A 296 1.61 15.12 -18.82
C ARG A 296 2.03 15.43 -20.25
N LYS A 297 2.13 14.41 -21.13
CA LYS A 297 2.56 14.57 -22.53
C LYS A 297 1.46 15.18 -23.37
N SER A 298 0.20 14.77 -23.15
CA SER A 298 -0.96 15.27 -23.88
C SER A 298 -1.66 16.43 -23.17
N GLY A 299 -1.39 16.66 -21.88
CA GLY A 299 -2.12 17.59 -21.02
C GLY A 299 -3.53 17.13 -20.68
N GLU A 300 -3.87 15.89 -21.01
CA GLU A 300 -5.20 15.31 -20.77
C GLU A 300 -5.29 14.73 -19.37
N ILE A 301 -6.46 14.92 -18.75
CA ILE A 301 -6.84 14.25 -17.51
C ILE A 301 -8.09 13.40 -17.73
N ALA A 302 -8.20 12.31 -16.99
CA ALA A 302 -9.36 11.44 -17.00
C ALA A 302 -9.79 11.04 -15.60
N ARG A 303 -11.07 10.70 -15.48
CA ARG A 303 -11.68 10.00 -14.35
C ARG A 303 -12.13 8.63 -14.83
N LEU A 304 -11.90 7.60 -14.03
CA LEU A 304 -12.50 6.28 -14.19
C LEU A 304 -13.21 5.91 -12.89
N GLU A 305 -14.54 5.92 -12.89
CA GLU A 305 -15.32 5.29 -11.83
C GLU A 305 -15.38 3.78 -12.12
N ASN A 306 -14.62 2.98 -11.33
CA ASN A 306 -14.32 1.57 -11.59
C ASN A 306 -15.08 0.65 -10.62
N GLY A 307 -16.29 0.26 -10.99
CA GLY A 307 -17.07 -0.78 -10.30
C GLY A 307 -16.88 -2.17 -10.91
N ILE A 308 -17.76 -3.08 -10.59
CA ILE A 308 -17.83 -4.42 -11.21
C ILE A 308 -18.48 -4.33 -12.60
N LYS A 309 -19.67 -3.73 -12.66
CA LYS A 309 -20.52 -3.65 -13.85
C LYS A 309 -20.37 -2.31 -14.56
N ASN A 310 -20.16 -1.26 -13.79
CA ASN A 310 -20.11 0.11 -14.28
C ASN A 310 -18.67 0.60 -14.24
N ASN A 311 -18.08 0.76 -15.43
CA ASN A 311 -16.76 1.32 -15.64
C ASN A 311 -16.93 2.56 -16.51
N ILE A 312 -17.03 3.74 -15.87
CA ILE A 312 -17.42 4.98 -16.54
C ILE A 312 -16.21 5.90 -16.61
N VAL A 313 -15.92 6.37 -17.83
CA VAL A 313 -14.75 7.22 -18.12
C VAL A 313 -15.19 8.61 -18.55
N GLU A 314 -14.63 9.63 -17.92
CA GLU A 314 -14.72 11.03 -18.34
C GLU A 314 -13.32 11.55 -18.66
N ARG A 315 -13.19 12.46 -19.65
CA ARG A 315 -11.88 12.99 -20.11
C ARG A 315 -11.98 14.46 -20.46
N THR A 316 -10.90 15.21 -20.17
CA THR A 316 -10.79 16.62 -20.58
C THR A 316 -9.34 17.07 -20.70
N ARG A 317 -9.11 18.17 -21.44
CA ARG A 317 -7.84 18.90 -21.48
C ARG A 317 -7.96 20.31 -20.91
N ASP A 318 -9.16 20.67 -20.46
CA ASP A 318 -9.44 21.95 -19.79
C ASP A 318 -10.54 21.74 -18.76
N GLY A 319 -10.16 21.41 -17.53
CA GLY A 319 -11.11 21.05 -16.48
C GLY A 319 -10.42 20.55 -15.21
N TYR A 320 -11.25 19.96 -14.35
CA TYR A 320 -10.81 19.27 -13.15
C TYR A 320 -11.72 18.08 -12.84
N TYR A 321 -11.19 17.14 -12.09
CA TYR A 321 -11.93 16.10 -11.40
C TYR A 321 -11.54 16.08 -9.93
N VAL A 322 -12.49 15.75 -9.06
CA VAL A 322 -12.29 15.67 -7.61
C VAL A 322 -12.82 14.35 -7.07
N GLY A 323 -12.09 13.76 -6.16
CA GLY A 323 -12.47 12.56 -5.43
C GLY A 323 -12.67 12.88 -3.95
N SER A 324 -13.70 12.31 -3.36
CA SER A 324 -14.05 12.45 -1.94
C SER A 324 -14.80 11.22 -1.42
N ASN A 325 -14.56 10.09 -2.03
CA ASN A 325 -15.32 8.85 -1.84
C ASN A 325 -16.79 8.96 -2.29
N PHE A 326 -17.13 10.03 -2.98
CA PHE A 326 -18.46 10.29 -3.50
C PHE A 326 -18.61 9.55 -4.85
N PRO A 327 -19.56 8.60 -4.99
CA PRO A 327 -19.87 8.01 -6.28
C PRO A 327 -20.55 9.07 -7.16
N VAL A 328 -19.99 9.31 -8.34
CA VAL A 328 -20.38 10.45 -9.19
C VAL A 328 -21.52 10.11 -10.13
N HIS A 329 -21.52 8.90 -10.67
CA HIS A 329 -22.47 8.51 -11.70
C HIS A 329 -23.72 7.86 -11.11
N GLU A 330 -24.89 8.37 -11.49
CA GLU A 330 -26.18 7.85 -11.04
C GLU A 330 -26.34 6.32 -11.23
N LYS A 331 -25.72 5.78 -12.28
CA LYS A 331 -25.79 4.35 -12.57
C LYS A 331 -25.03 3.55 -11.53
N THR A 332 -23.81 3.95 -11.15
CA THR A 332 -23.02 3.35 -10.09
C THR A 332 -23.74 3.46 -8.74
N ILE A 333 -24.22 4.68 -8.41
CA ILE A 333 -24.98 4.94 -7.17
C ILE A 333 -26.13 3.95 -7.04
N ARG A 334 -26.97 3.82 -8.06
CA ARG A 334 -28.17 2.99 -8.05
C ARG A 334 -27.86 1.49 -8.03
N GLU A 335 -26.89 1.05 -8.83
CA GLU A 335 -26.67 -0.38 -9.11
C GLU A 335 -25.64 -1.03 -8.20
N GLU A 336 -24.62 -0.28 -7.79
CA GLU A 336 -23.43 -0.82 -7.12
C GLU A 336 -23.13 -0.22 -5.74
N THR A 337 -23.98 0.69 -5.22
CA THR A 337 -23.80 1.26 -3.88
C THR A 337 -25.09 1.20 -3.06
N THR A 338 -24.94 1.44 -1.75
CA THR A 338 -26.06 1.79 -0.85
C THR A 338 -26.03 3.28 -0.48
N PHE A 339 -25.22 4.07 -1.19
CA PHE A 339 -24.99 5.48 -0.93
C PHE A 339 -26.26 6.31 -1.16
N ASP A 340 -26.63 7.13 -0.16
CA ASP A 340 -27.72 8.10 -0.26
C ASP A 340 -27.19 9.45 -0.76
N ALA A 341 -27.26 9.67 -2.07
CA ALA A 341 -26.86 10.92 -2.70
C ALA A 341 -27.74 12.13 -2.29
N ALA A 342 -28.94 11.91 -1.74
CA ALA A 342 -29.80 12.98 -1.24
C ALA A 342 -29.32 13.51 0.13
N ASN A 343 -28.58 12.71 0.88
CA ASN A 343 -27.98 13.14 2.14
C ASN A 343 -26.73 14.00 1.87
N THR A 344 -26.93 15.30 1.78
CA THR A 344 -25.83 16.26 1.56
C THR A 344 -24.98 16.54 2.79
N ALA A 345 -25.34 15.99 3.95
CA ALA A 345 -24.61 16.17 5.21
C ALA A 345 -23.56 15.08 5.48
N ASN A 346 -23.58 13.96 4.73
CA ASN A 346 -22.55 12.93 4.85
C ASN A 346 -21.17 13.45 4.39
N SER A 347 -20.10 12.84 4.89
CA SER A 347 -18.72 13.27 4.65
C SER A 347 -18.36 13.30 3.15
N ALA A 348 -18.72 12.26 2.39
CA ALA A 348 -18.42 12.21 0.97
C ALA A 348 -19.03 13.39 0.20
N SER A 349 -20.32 13.69 0.45
CA SER A 349 -21.03 14.83 -0.15
C SER A 349 -20.48 16.18 0.32
N ALA A 350 -20.15 16.29 1.60
CA ALA A 350 -19.60 17.53 2.18
C ALA A 350 -18.24 17.88 1.57
N ARG A 351 -17.31 16.91 1.52
CA ARG A 351 -15.99 17.08 0.93
C ARG A 351 -16.03 17.30 -0.58
N HIS A 352 -16.97 16.64 -1.29
CA HIS A 352 -17.19 16.87 -2.72
C HIS A 352 -17.56 18.34 -3.00
N ARG A 353 -18.51 18.92 -2.24
CA ARG A 353 -18.88 20.33 -2.35
C ARG A 353 -17.73 21.25 -2.03
N ARG A 354 -16.93 20.91 -0.98
CA ARG A 354 -15.76 21.74 -0.63
C ARG A 354 -14.71 21.76 -1.73
N TRP A 355 -14.45 20.62 -2.36
CA TRP A 355 -13.58 20.57 -3.54
C TRP A 355 -14.08 21.46 -4.67
N ASP A 356 -15.35 21.38 -5.01
CA ASP A 356 -15.97 22.21 -6.05
C ASP A 356 -15.84 23.72 -5.75
N GLU A 357 -16.05 24.13 -4.50
CA GLU A 357 -15.83 25.50 -4.06
C GLU A 357 -14.38 25.93 -4.25
N LEU A 358 -13.40 25.12 -3.80
CA LEU A 358 -11.98 25.45 -3.92
C LEU A 358 -11.54 25.52 -5.38
N MET A 359 -11.97 24.60 -6.23
CA MET A 359 -11.66 24.62 -7.65
C MET A 359 -12.18 25.90 -8.31
N LYS A 360 -13.45 26.23 -8.12
CA LYS A 360 -14.09 27.42 -8.70
C LYS A 360 -13.47 28.73 -8.21
N LEU A 361 -13.21 28.84 -6.92
CA LEU A 361 -12.60 30.04 -6.30
C LEU A 361 -11.15 30.27 -6.77
N ASN A 362 -10.46 29.21 -7.16
CA ASN A 362 -9.04 29.25 -7.50
C ASN A 362 -8.74 28.98 -8.98
N ARG A 363 -9.74 29.04 -9.84
CA ARG A 363 -9.56 28.84 -11.30
C ARG A 363 -8.43 29.73 -11.82
N GLY A 364 -7.52 29.14 -12.62
CA GLY A 364 -6.37 29.80 -13.22
C GLY A 364 -5.22 30.08 -12.24
N ARG A 365 -5.31 29.64 -10.97
CA ARG A 365 -4.28 29.89 -9.95
C ARG A 365 -3.71 28.62 -9.33
N ILE A 366 -4.28 27.45 -9.66
CA ILE A 366 -3.91 26.17 -9.02
C ILE A 366 -2.46 25.83 -9.39
N ASP A 367 -1.60 25.74 -8.40
CA ASP A 367 -0.20 25.32 -8.44
C ASP A 367 0.13 24.45 -7.22
N ILE A 368 1.36 23.95 -7.12
CA ILE A 368 1.81 23.10 -5.98
C ILE A 368 1.62 23.79 -4.62
N THR A 369 1.83 25.11 -4.55
CA THR A 369 1.65 25.85 -3.27
C THR A 369 0.20 25.84 -2.84
N LEU A 370 -0.71 26.02 -3.79
CA LEU A 370 -2.14 26.02 -3.53
C LEU A 370 -2.66 24.59 -3.29
N ALA A 371 -2.14 23.60 -4.03
CA ALA A 371 -2.43 22.19 -3.81
C ALA A 371 -2.15 21.77 -2.35
N LYS A 372 -0.96 22.09 -1.82
CA LYS A 372 -0.63 21.82 -0.40
C LYS A 372 -1.59 22.47 0.59
N LYS A 373 -2.14 23.63 0.27
CA LYS A 373 -3.15 24.32 1.10
C LYS A 373 -4.50 23.62 1.03
N PHE A 374 -4.86 23.11 -0.12
CA PHE A 374 -6.11 22.36 -0.29
C PHE A 374 -6.10 21.07 0.54
N GLU A 375 -4.96 20.35 0.53
CA GLU A 375 -4.82 19.14 1.35
C GLU A 375 -4.89 19.43 2.86
N ALA A 376 -4.59 20.66 3.28
CA ALA A 376 -4.68 21.11 4.68
C ALA A 376 -6.00 21.83 5.04
N ASP A 377 -7.00 21.81 4.16
CA ASP A 377 -8.25 22.57 4.34
C ASP A 377 -9.14 21.97 5.43
N HIS A 378 -9.60 22.84 6.35
CA HIS A 378 -10.44 22.48 7.49
C HIS A 378 -11.83 23.14 7.46
N TYR A 379 -12.27 23.69 6.34
CA TYR A 379 -13.60 24.29 6.29
C TYR A 379 -14.67 23.20 6.14
N ASP A 380 -15.46 23.01 7.19
CA ASP A 380 -16.63 22.13 7.20
C ASP A 380 -17.83 22.86 6.57
N VAL A 381 -18.20 22.48 5.36
CA VAL A 381 -19.31 23.12 4.62
C VAL A 381 -20.70 22.83 5.21
N VAL A 382 -20.82 21.78 6.01
CA VAL A 382 -22.08 21.42 6.69
C VAL A 382 -22.26 22.24 7.95
N ARG A 383 -21.22 22.28 8.79
CA ARG A 383 -21.23 23.04 10.06
C ARG A 383 -20.88 24.53 9.87
N LYS A 384 -20.44 24.92 8.66
CA LYS A 384 -20.05 26.30 8.28
C LYS A 384 -19.00 26.89 9.23
N ARG A 385 -17.97 26.13 9.54
CA ARG A 385 -16.90 26.54 10.46
C ARG A 385 -15.53 26.02 9.99
N GLU A 386 -14.49 26.75 10.37
CA GLU A 386 -13.09 26.36 10.19
C GLU A 386 -12.66 25.51 11.40
N ALA A 387 -12.82 24.19 11.30
CA ALA A 387 -12.42 23.23 12.33
C ALA A 387 -12.33 21.83 11.73
N GLY A 388 -11.24 21.12 12.01
CA GLY A 388 -11.08 19.73 11.58
C GLY A 388 -12.25 18.85 12.02
N SER A 389 -12.72 18.01 11.13
CA SER A 389 -13.82 17.07 11.35
C SER A 389 -13.79 15.93 10.32
N GLY A 390 -14.73 15.01 10.39
CA GLY A 390 -14.98 14.02 9.38
C GLY A 390 -15.48 14.59 8.03
N ASN A 391 -15.84 15.88 7.96
CA ASN A 391 -16.34 16.55 6.75
C ASN A 391 -15.29 17.45 6.08
N THR A 392 -14.07 17.51 6.57
CA THR A 392 -13.02 18.40 6.05
C THR A 392 -12.03 17.64 5.17
N LEU A 393 -11.35 18.30 4.22
CA LEU A 393 -10.43 17.65 3.31
C LEU A 393 -9.19 17.09 4.04
N CYS A 394 -8.64 17.84 5.00
CA CYS A 394 -7.77 17.30 6.03
C CYS A 394 -8.66 16.71 7.14
N GLY A 395 -8.89 15.41 7.10
CA GLY A 395 -9.84 14.74 7.98
C GLY A 395 -9.32 14.52 9.38
N HIS A 396 -10.19 14.81 10.35
CA HIS A 396 -9.94 14.69 11.78
C HIS A 396 -11.14 14.05 12.48
N VAL A 397 -11.31 12.73 12.34
CA VAL A 397 -12.47 12.05 12.94
C VAL A 397 -12.26 11.84 14.44
N GLU A 398 -10.99 11.81 14.89
CA GLU A 398 -10.62 11.69 16.31
C GLU A 398 -11.11 12.86 17.19
N VAL A 399 -11.51 13.96 16.58
CA VAL A 399 -12.11 15.11 17.29
C VAL A 399 -13.58 15.34 16.91
N ASP A 400 -14.17 14.46 16.09
CA ASP A 400 -15.56 14.60 15.63
C ASP A 400 -16.52 13.79 16.50
N GLU A 401 -17.43 14.49 17.19
CA GLU A 401 -18.45 13.90 18.07
C GLU A 401 -19.50 13.05 17.32
N LEU A 402 -19.61 13.20 16.00
CA LEU A 402 -20.54 12.42 15.18
C LEU A 402 -19.87 11.20 14.54
N GLY A 403 -18.53 11.19 14.46
CA GLY A 403 -17.81 10.17 13.69
C GLY A 403 -18.15 10.20 12.19
N LEU A 404 -18.03 9.06 11.54
CA LEU A 404 -18.42 8.82 10.15
C LEU A 404 -19.28 7.57 10.05
N PRO A 405 -20.60 7.68 10.26
CA PRO A 405 -21.51 6.52 10.24
C PRO A 405 -21.48 5.73 8.93
N GLU A 406 -21.27 6.40 7.79
CA GLU A 406 -21.15 5.78 6.47
C GLU A 406 -19.91 4.87 6.33
N TRP A 407 -18.97 4.95 7.28
CA TRP A 407 -17.76 4.15 7.36
C TRP A 407 -17.73 3.23 8.60
N ASP A 408 -18.83 3.13 9.35
CA ASP A 408 -18.86 2.47 10.66
C ASP A 408 -17.85 3.05 11.68
N TRP A 409 -17.41 4.29 11.48
CA TRP A 409 -16.56 5.02 12.41
C TRP A 409 -17.41 5.75 13.43
N THR A 410 -17.35 5.28 14.66
CA THR A 410 -18.08 5.89 15.79
C THR A 410 -17.55 7.27 16.15
N ALA A 411 -18.24 7.99 17.04
CA ALA A 411 -17.79 9.27 17.57
C ALA A 411 -16.32 9.20 18.04
N TYR A 412 -15.55 10.22 17.72
CA TYR A 412 -14.12 10.33 18.09
C TYR A 412 -13.28 9.13 17.61
N TYR A 413 -13.61 8.56 16.46
CA TYR A 413 -12.83 7.42 15.93
C TYR A 413 -11.38 7.84 15.62
N PRO A 414 -10.34 7.07 16.08
CA PRO A 414 -8.95 7.43 15.82
C PRO A 414 -8.54 7.15 14.37
N GLY A 415 -9.01 7.99 13.49
CA GLY A 415 -8.82 7.91 12.05
C GLY A 415 -9.03 9.26 11.36
N GLY A 416 -8.57 9.36 10.13
CA GLY A 416 -8.58 10.56 9.32
C GLY A 416 -7.37 10.61 8.40
N THR A 417 -6.89 11.79 8.05
CA THR A 417 -5.72 11.97 7.18
C THR A 417 -4.44 11.47 7.86
N VAL A 418 -3.70 10.60 7.18
CA VAL A 418 -2.44 10.01 7.67
C VAL A 418 -1.22 10.42 6.86
N ASN A 419 -1.41 10.90 5.64
CA ASN A 419 -0.40 11.52 4.81
C ASN A 419 -1.05 12.34 3.68
N ALA A 420 -0.27 13.20 3.02
CA ALA A 420 -0.70 13.94 1.84
C ALA A 420 0.40 13.96 0.78
N LYS A 421 0.00 13.97 -0.51
CA LYS A 421 0.90 14.03 -1.67
C LYS A 421 0.38 15.02 -2.69
N VAL A 422 1.33 15.74 -3.35
CA VAL A 422 1.01 16.60 -4.49
C VAL A 422 2.11 16.53 -5.55
N ALA A 423 1.71 16.63 -6.81
CA ALA A 423 2.61 16.73 -7.94
C ALA A 423 2.03 17.63 -9.04
N ASP A 424 2.89 18.09 -9.95
CA ASP A 424 2.50 18.72 -11.19
C ASP A 424 3.27 18.14 -12.38
N SER A 425 2.92 18.53 -13.60
CA SER A 425 3.59 18.05 -14.81
C SER A 425 5.09 18.26 -14.80
N GLN A 426 5.60 19.33 -14.17
CA GLN A 426 7.04 19.63 -14.12
C GLN A 426 7.75 18.72 -13.12
N LEU A 427 7.12 18.44 -11.98
CA LEU A 427 7.63 17.46 -11.01
C LEU A 427 7.59 16.05 -11.61
N ALA A 428 6.50 15.68 -12.25
CA ALA A 428 6.36 14.37 -12.90
C ALA A 428 7.38 14.15 -14.02
N GLU A 429 7.75 15.19 -14.77
CA GLU A 429 8.82 15.12 -15.76
C GLU A 429 10.17 14.71 -15.17
N ARG A 430 10.44 15.12 -13.95
CA ARG A 430 11.64 14.79 -13.19
C ARG A 430 11.46 13.61 -12.26
N MET A 431 10.36 12.86 -12.41
CA MET A 431 9.99 11.78 -11.50
C MET A 431 10.10 12.25 -10.03
N SER A 432 9.29 13.25 -9.68
CA SER A 432 9.34 13.90 -8.38
C SER A 432 7.92 14.21 -7.87
N MET A 433 7.76 14.22 -6.55
CA MET A 433 6.52 14.61 -5.87
C MET A 433 6.84 15.24 -4.51
N TRP A 434 5.89 15.97 -3.95
CA TRP A 434 5.91 16.40 -2.56
C TRP A 434 5.03 15.49 -1.72
N ALA A 435 5.49 15.13 -0.53
CA ALA A 435 4.74 14.34 0.44
C ALA A 435 4.91 14.86 1.87
N SER A 436 3.88 14.69 2.70
CA SER A 436 3.85 15.02 4.13
C SER A 436 3.26 13.86 4.91
N THR A 437 3.93 13.40 5.99
CA THR A 437 3.36 12.40 6.91
C THR A 437 2.43 13.05 7.92
N GLY A 438 1.49 12.28 8.46
CA GLY A 438 0.49 12.80 9.39
C GLY A 438 -0.47 13.79 8.74
N HIS A 439 -1.04 14.68 9.52
CA HIS A 439 -1.96 15.69 9.01
C HIS A 439 -1.20 16.81 8.29
N PRO A 440 -1.50 17.13 7.03
CA PRO A 440 -0.81 18.19 6.28
C PRO A 440 -1.04 19.59 6.85
N CYS A 441 -1.98 19.76 7.76
CA CYS A 441 -2.23 21.00 8.51
C CYS A 441 -1.21 21.27 9.63
N GLY A 442 -0.41 20.26 10.03
CA GLY A 442 0.55 20.37 11.12
C GLY A 442 0.04 19.89 12.49
N GLY A 443 -1.16 19.32 12.55
CA GLY A 443 -1.73 18.76 13.80
C GLY A 443 -1.13 17.39 14.13
N ASP A 444 -0.62 17.21 15.36
CA ASP A 444 -0.12 15.92 15.83
C ASP A 444 -1.22 15.09 16.48
N PHE A 445 -1.28 13.79 16.16
CA PHE A 445 -2.04 12.84 16.96
C PHE A 445 -1.15 12.24 18.06
N ARG A 446 -1.61 12.30 19.32
CA ARG A 446 -0.91 11.79 20.50
C ARG A 446 -1.70 10.67 21.16
N LEU A 447 -1.27 9.43 21.00
CA LEU A 447 -2.00 8.24 21.40
C LEU A 447 -2.40 8.25 22.88
N GLU A 448 -1.47 8.44 23.80
CA GLU A 448 -1.78 8.37 25.24
C GLU A 448 -2.72 9.49 25.71
N THR A 449 -2.63 10.68 25.10
CA THR A 449 -3.58 11.77 25.36
C THR A 449 -4.97 11.39 24.86
N PHE A 450 -5.05 10.82 23.67
CA PHE A 450 -6.28 10.36 23.07
C PHE A 450 -6.92 9.23 23.89
N LEU A 451 -6.17 8.18 24.23
CA LEU A 451 -6.69 7.03 25.00
C LEU A 451 -7.14 7.39 26.43
N LYS A 452 -6.59 8.47 26.99
CA LYS A 452 -7.05 8.98 28.29
C LYS A 452 -8.44 9.62 28.17
N ALA A 453 -8.74 10.30 27.06
CA ALA A 453 -10.04 10.90 26.78
C ALA A 453 -11.06 9.87 26.26
N HIS A 454 -10.59 8.84 25.54
CA HIS A 454 -11.39 7.83 24.84
C HIS A 454 -10.94 6.41 25.23
N PRO A 455 -11.28 5.95 26.46
CA PRO A 455 -10.83 4.65 26.99
C PRO A 455 -11.38 3.44 26.22
N GLU A 456 -12.44 3.59 25.44
CA GLU A 456 -13.01 2.57 24.54
C GLU A 456 -12.02 2.08 23.48
N TYR A 457 -10.99 2.88 23.15
CA TYR A 457 -9.96 2.53 22.18
C TYR A 457 -8.67 1.99 22.81
N THR A 458 -8.64 1.72 24.13
CA THR A 458 -7.42 1.23 24.81
C THR A 458 -6.87 -0.09 24.32
N TRP A 459 -7.69 -0.89 23.63
CA TRP A 459 -7.26 -2.11 22.95
C TRP A 459 -6.17 -1.86 21.89
N GLN A 460 -6.07 -0.63 21.35
CA GLN A 460 -5.07 -0.24 20.35
C GLN A 460 -3.69 0.06 20.94
N ARG A 461 -3.57 0.24 22.27
CA ARG A 461 -2.35 0.77 22.94
C ARG A 461 -1.06 0.04 22.53
N GLU A 462 -1.12 -1.28 22.33
CA GLU A 462 0.06 -2.08 22.00
C GLU A 462 0.42 -2.09 20.51
N ILE A 463 -0.47 -1.64 19.64
CA ILE A 463 -0.29 -1.70 18.17
C ILE A 463 -0.37 -0.35 17.48
N ALA A 464 -0.93 0.65 18.15
CA ALA A 464 -0.95 2.05 17.70
C ALA A 464 0.28 2.81 18.21
N GLY A 465 0.33 4.10 17.95
CA GLY A 465 1.39 5.02 18.41
C GLY A 465 1.07 6.45 18.02
N ASP A 466 1.91 7.38 18.45
CA ASP A 466 1.84 8.76 18.00
C ASP A 466 1.97 8.85 16.49
N MET A 467 1.28 9.82 15.89
CA MET A 467 1.41 10.20 14.49
C MET A 467 1.73 11.70 14.42
N PRO A 468 3.03 12.06 14.44
CA PRO A 468 3.43 13.45 14.28
C PRO A 468 3.23 13.90 12.84
N SER A 469 2.86 15.15 12.66
CA SER A 469 2.85 15.79 11.35
C SER A 469 4.27 16.06 10.87
N GLY A 470 4.58 15.61 9.66
CA GLY A 470 5.86 15.86 8.99
C GLY A 470 5.83 17.11 8.13
N ALA A 471 6.99 17.72 7.94
CA ALA A 471 7.13 18.79 6.95
C ALA A 471 6.97 18.26 5.52
N TRP A 472 6.35 19.06 4.64
CA TRP A 472 6.33 18.77 3.22
C TRP A 472 7.75 18.55 2.67
N THR A 473 8.01 17.37 2.17
CA THR A 473 9.31 16.92 1.69
C THR A 473 9.21 16.57 0.21
N GLN A 474 10.13 17.09 -0.59
CA GLN A 474 10.21 16.71 -1.99
C GLN A 474 11.04 15.43 -2.13
N PHE A 475 10.45 14.45 -2.79
CA PHE A 475 11.11 13.21 -3.22
C PHE A 475 11.30 13.23 -4.73
N SER A 476 12.42 12.68 -5.17
CA SER A 476 12.75 12.51 -6.58
C SER A 476 13.50 11.19 -6.74
N ILE A 477 13.42 10.61 -7.92
CA ILE A 477 14.27 9.48 -8.25
C ILE A 477 15.74 9.91 -8.12
N THR A 478 16.52 9.08 -7.45
CA THR A 478 17.94 9.37 -7.21
C THR A 478 18.78 8.78 -8.34
N PRO A 479 19.63 9.58 -9.04
CA PRO A 479 20.64 9.02 -9.91
C PRO A 479 21.63 8.18 -9.08
N ARG A 480 22.07 7.05 -9.62
CA ARG A 480 23.00 6.10 -8.98
C ARG A 480 24.22 6.72 -8.29
N ARG A 481 24.66 7.95 -8.70
CA ARG A 481 25.81 8.67 -8.15
C ARG A 481 25.61 9.33 -6.79
N LEU A 482 24.38 9.60 -6.36
CA LEU A 482 24.14 10.20 -5.03
C LEU A 482 24.31 9.21 -3.87
N GLY A 483 24.22 7.91 -4.12
CA GLY A 483 24.57 6.87 -3.16
C GLY A 483 26.07 6.69 -2.95
N GLU A 484 26.91 7.18 -3.88
CA GLU A 484 28.38 7.15 -3.79
C GLU A 484 28.94 8.40 -3.09
N GLU A 485 28.26 9.56 -3.19
CA GLU A 485 28.72 10.82 -2.57
C GLU A 485 28.33 10.96 -1.09
N VAL A 486 27.28 10.30 -0.66
CA VAL A 486 26.97 10.17 0.75
C VAL A 486 27.50 8.81 1.19
N GLY A 487 28.68 8.76 1.73
CA GLY A 487 29.30 7.58 2.35
C GLY A 487 28.48 6.98 3.51
N VAL A 488 27.18 6.88 3.30
CA VAL A 488 26.22 6.18 4.10
C VAL A 488 26.28 4.73 3.63
N LYS A 489 27.19 3.96 4.22
CA LYS A 489 26.84 2.57 4.56
C LYS A 489 25.40 2.63 5.01
N PRO A 490 24.48 1.71 4.58
CA PRO A 490 23.13 1.70 5.08
C PRO A 490 23.22 1.94 6.57
N SER A 491 22.84 3.14 7.03
CA SER A 491 22.94 3.46 8.44
C SER A 491 21.93 2.52 9.06
N LEU A 492 22.43 1.49 9.69
CA LEU A 492 21.64 0.73 10.63
C LEU A 492 21.07 1.81 11.57
N HIS A 493 19.75 1.99 11.54
CA HIS A 493 19.10 2.92 12.46
C HIS A 493 19.68 2.63 13.87
N PRO A 494 19.92 3.61 14.75
CA PRO A 494 20.46 3.34 16.09
C PRO A 494 19.75 2.21 16.84
N ASN A 495 18.50 1.93 16.50
CA ASN A 495 17.71 0.82 17.03
C ASN A 495 17.82 -0.50 16.22
N ASP A 496 18.55 -0.54 15.11
CA ASP A 496 18.73 -1.79 14.33
C ASP A 496 19.53 -2.85 15.10
N THR A 497 20.47 -2.42 15.95
CA THR A 497 21.21 -3.32 16.85
C THR A 497 20.27 -3.98 17.86
N ASP A 498 19.32 -3.26 18.41
CA ASP A 498 18.33 -3.79 19.36
C ASP A 498 17.36 -4.74 18.65
N TYR A 499 16.96 -4.42 17.40
CA TYR A 499 16.12 -5.29 16.58
C TYR A 499 16.86 -6.57 16.18
N GLU A 500 18.12 -6.47 15.72
CA GLU A 500 18.94 -7.64 15.39
C GLU A 500 19.18 -8.53 16.62
N GLU A 501 19.40 -7.94 17.78
CA GLU A 501 19.54 -8.66 19.03
C GLU A 501 18.22 -9.33 19.45
N ALA A 502 17.09 -8.65 19.34
CA ALA A 502 15.77 -9.22 19.60
C ALA A 502 15.41 -10.35 18.61
N ALA A 503 15.70 -10.16 17.32
CA ALA A 503 15.53 -11.20 16.29
C ALA A 503 16.45 -12.41 16.53
N ARG A 504 17.68 -12.19 16.97
CA ARG A 504 18.63 -13.25 17.36
C ARG A 504 18.13 -14.02 18.58
N ARG A 505 17.60 -13.34 19.61
CA ARG A 505 17.00 -13.96 20.80
C ARG A 505 15.77 -14.81 20.44
N ARG A 506 14.92 -14.37 19.51
CA ARG A 506 13.79 -15.16 19.00
C ARG A 506 14.24 -16.43 18.28
N ARG A 507 15.38 -16.41 17.57
CA ARG A 507 15.96 -17.59 16.90
C ARG A 507 16.54 -18.60 17.86
N THR A 508 17.12 -18.16 18.97
CA THR A 508 17.83 -19.02 19.94
C THR A 508 16.92 -19.55 21.05
N GLY A 509 15.67 -19.10 21.13
CA GLY A 509 14.71 -19.58 22.16
C GLY A 509 15.05 -19.15 23.58
N THR A 510 16.01 -18.24 23.79
CA THR A 510 16.39 -17.75 25.11
C THR A 510 15.49 -16.59 25.53
N ASN A 511 14.47 -16.88 26.34
CA ASN A 511 13.73 -15.85 27.07
C ASN A 511 14.61 -15.32 28.23
N PRO A 512 14.67 -14.01 28.49
CA PRO A 512 15.30 -13.50 29.68
C PRO A 512 14.48 -13.96 30.89
N THR A 513 15.12 -14.65 31.81
CA THR A 513 14.60 -14.84 33.16
C THR A 513 14.47 -13.45 33.79
N THR A 514 13.24 -12.99 33.96
CA THR A 514 12.93 -11.81 34.77
C THR A 514 13.28 -12.12 36.21
N THR A 515 14.45 -11.71 36.67
CA THR A 515 14.75 -11.58 38.08
C THR A 515 13.96 -10.38 38.60
N VAL A 516 12.84 -10.67 39.25
CA VAL A 516 12.11 -9.68 40.04
C VAL A 516 12.99 -9.28 41.23
N PRO A 517 13.32 -8.00 41.43
CA PRO A 517 14.05 -7.58 42.63
C PRO A 517 13.16 -7.81 43.88
N PRO A 518 13.73 -8.19 45.03
CA PRO A 518 12.96 -8.42 46.25
C PRO A 518 12.29 -7.13 46.73
N ARG A 519 11.03 -7.23 47.15
CA ARG A 519 10.28 -6.11 47.77
C ARG A 519 11.01 -5.67 49.05
N PRO A 520 11.11 -4.36 49.31
CA PRO A 520 11.57 -3.86 50.60
C PRO A 520 10.56 -4.23 51.72
N PRO A 521 11.02 -4.46 52.95
CA PRO A 521 10.15 -4.82 54.07
C PRO A 521 9.23 -3.63 54.43
N PRO A 522 8.04 -3.90 55.02
CA PRO A 522 7.13 -2.85 55.44
C PRO A 522 7.74 -2.03 56.57
N GLN A 523 7.70 -0.72 56.44
CA GLN A 523 8.00 0.19 57.53
C GLN A 523 6.81 0.22 58.50
N LEU A 524 7.11 -0.04 59.77
CA LEU A 524 6.21 0.13 60.91
C LEU A 524 5.90 1.60 61.18
#